data_acd13697de45540b1841ec4a9e918500
#
_entry.id   acd13697de45540b1841ec4a9e918500
#
_cell.length_a   1.000
_cell.length_b   1.000
_cell.length_c   1.000
_cell.angle_alpha   90.00
_cell.angle_beta   90.00
_cell.angle_gamma   90.00
#
_symmetry.space_group_name_H-M   'P 1'
#
loop_
_entity.id
_entity.type
_entity.pdbx_description
1 polymer ?
#
loop_
_entity_poly.entity_id
_entity_poly.type
_entity_poly.pdbx_seq_one_letter_code
_entity_poly.pdbx_strand_id
1 'polypeptide(L)'
;YSPHFWDFLSLIMLAIAGIGLLYVSALPDFALMRDNASGFRKKIGNILAGGFVGTTVQWSTLRMRVGIMSTLYFFIYIFVHVVISIDFSLSMVPGWRDAIYPMSHAMGGIQGGVALVIILAWIVRKYGNYENYLNINVFWALGRLMFATSLMWIYFFYSAFIVFWYGKSMTDVAWLDLLIRGPMMYVFILGMLFSFILPWWWLIWNKVRNSINGPFIGACIALLGVFFERIRLYVPAWSVDPKLIHDKWLSVIPETLYPDIWDILTIVGSAGAVVLVLITITRLIPIIGVWEVQQFNLLATPMKYIKAHGIRVAKPD
;
A
#
# COMPACT_ATOMS: atom_id res chain seq x y z
N TYR A 1 20.14 -15.32 19.17
CA TYR A 1 19.57 -14.87 17.90
C TYR A 1 19.18 -13.40 18.05
N SER A 2 19.64 -12.55 17.11
CA SER A 2 19.32 -11.11 17.08
C SER A 2 17.86 -10.88 16.70
N PRO A 3 17.12 -9.91 17.27
CA PRO A 3 15.81 -9.49 16.80
C PRO A 3 15.81 -9.18 15.32
N HIS A 4 16.81 -8.48 14.79
CA HIS A 4 16.96 -8.15 13.37
C HIS A 4 17.00 -9.35 12.42
N PHE A 5 17.35 -10.54 12.90
CA PHE A 5 17.24 -11.76 12.11
C PHE A 5 15.77 -12.12 11.83
N TRP A 6 14.90 -11.94 12.81
CA TRP A 6 13.46 -12.18 12.67
C TRP A 6 12.79 -11.14 11.80
N ASP A 7 13.24 -9.88 11.87
CA ASP A 7 12.78 -8.81 10.98
C ASP A 7 13.09 -9.14 9.52
N PHE A 8 14.34 -9.51 9.25
CA PHE A 8 14.78 -9.94 7.93
C PHE A 8 13.97 -11.14 7.41
N LEU A 9 13.78 -12.16 8.25
CA LEU A 9 12.99 -13.33 7.89
C LEU A 9 11.52 -12.98 7.60
N SER A 10 10.92 -12.08 8.37
CA SER A 10 9.55 -11.61 8.16
C SER A 10 9.39 -10.89 6.83
N LEU A 11 10.35 -10.05 6.45
CA LEU A 11 10.39 -9.38 5.14
C LEU A 11 10.53 -10.36 3.99
N ILE A 12 11.39 -11.37 4.13
CA ILE A 12 11.52 -12.45 3.13
C ILE A 12 10.19 -13.20 3.00
N MET A 13 9.56 -13.54 4.12
CA MET A 13 8.27 -14.23 4.12
C MET A 13 7.20 -13.41 3.37
N LEU A 14 7.15 -12.09 3.60
CA LEU A 14 6.25 -11.20 2.88
C LEU A 14 6.55 -11.17 1.38
N ALA A 15 7.82 -11.09 1.00
CA ALA A 15 8.24 -11.10 -0.40
C ALA A 15 7.88 -12.41 -1.09
N ILE A 16 8.17 -13.56 -0.48
CA ILE A 16 7.84 -14.88 -1.03
C ILE A 16 6.31 -15.04 -1.17
N ALA A 17 5.54 -14.66 -0.14
CA ALA A 17 4.09 -14.74 -0.18
C ALA A 17 3.50 -13.84 -1.28
N GLY A 18 4.04 -12.62 -1.43
CA GLY A 18 3.62 -11.69 -2.49
C GLY A 18 3.94 -12.19 -3.89
N ILE A 19 5.17 -12.68 -4.11
CA ILE A 19 5.57 -13.29 -5.40
C ILE A 19 4.71 -14.51 -5.69
N GLY A 20 4.44 -15.36 -4.69
CA GLY A 20 3.58 -16.53 -4.83
C GLY A 20 2.15 -16.17 -5.22
N LEU A 21 1.56 -15.15 -4.59
CA LEU A 21 0.22 -14.66 -4.93
C LEU A 21 0.18 -14.11 -6.36
N LEU A 22 1.16 -13.28 -6.74
CA LEU A 22 1.26 -12.73 -8.10
C LEU A 22 1.47 -13.84 -9.14
N TYR A 23 2.31 -14.83 -8.84
CA TYR A 23 2.53 -15.97 -9.72
C TYR A 23 1.26 -16.77 -9.97
N VAL A 24 0.53 -17.11 -8.90
CA VAL A 24 -0.72 -17.88 -9.04
C VAL A 24 -1.78 -17.11 -9.80
N SER A 25 -1.92 -15.79 -9.54
CA SER A 25 -2.88 -14.95 -10.27
C SER A 25 -2.52 -14.78 -11.75
N ALA A 26 -1.23 -14.82 -12.11
CA ALA A 26 -0.74 -14.67 -13.49
C ALA A 26 -0.65 -15.99 -14.29
N LEU A 27 -0.99 -17.14 -13.71
CA LEU A 27 -0.93 -18.43 -14.41
C LEU A 27 -1.67 -18.45 -15.77
N PRO A 28 -2.90 -17.92 -15.90
CA PRO A 28 -3.57 -17.86 -17.20
C PRO A 28 -2.85 -16.97 -18.20
N ASP A 29 -2.23 -15.87 -17.76
CA ASP A 29 -1.49 -14.96 -18.63
C ASP A 29 -0.19 -15.59 -19.12
N PHE A 30 0.49 -16.39 -18.28
CA PHE A 30 1.64 -17.20 -18.71
C PHE A 30 1.24 -18.27 -19.72
N ALA A 31 0.06 -18.87 -19.58
CA ALA A 31 -0.46 -19.81 -20.59
C ALA A 31 -0.75 -19.10 -21.93
N LEU A 32 -1.40 -17.92 -21.89
CA LEU A 32 -1.60 -17.10 -23.09
C LEU A 32 -0.26 -16.69 -23.74
N MET A 33 0.74 -16.35 -22.91
CA MET A 33 2.08 -16.02 -23.41
C MET A 33 2.77 -17.22 -24.05
N ARG A 34 2.63 -18.45 -23.47
CA ARG A 34 3.11 -19.70 -24.06
C ARG A 34 2.52 -19.92 -25.46
N ASP A 35 1.22 -19.70 -25.61
CA ASP A 35 0.49 -20.05 -26.82
C ASP A 35 0.63 -18.99 -27.93
N ASN A 36 0.79 -17.72 -27.58
CA ASN A 36 0.78 -16.61 -28.55
C ASN A 36 2.12 -15.89 -28.73
N ALA A 37 3.08 -16.03 -27.82
CA ALA A 37 4.36 -15.33 -27.92
C ALA A 37 5.39 -16.13 -28.75
N SER A 38 6.47 -15.45 -29.16
CA SER A 38 7.63 -16.03 -29.82
C SER A 38 8.93 -15.82 -29.04
N GLY A 39 9.98 -16.54 -29.37
CA GLY A 39 11.32 -16.36 -28.81
C GLY A 39 11.41 -16.54 -27.30
N PHE A 40 12.07 -15.62 -26.62
CA PHE A 40 12.35 -15.70 -25.18
C PHE A 40 11.07 -15.68 -24.33
N ARG A 41 10.07 -14.86 -24.70
CA ARG A 41 8.77 -14.79 -24.00
C ARG A 41 8.03 -16.13 -24.03
N LYS A 42 8.06 -16.86 -25.16
CA LYS A 42 7.48 -18.20 -25.25
C LYS A 42 8.14 -19.17 -24.27
N LYS A 43 9.47 -19.11 -24.15
CA LYS A 43 10.21 -19.96 -23.19
C LYS A 43 9.79 -19.68 -21.75
N ILE A 44 9.68 -18.39 -21.37
CA ILE A 44 9.18 -17.99 -20.05
C ILE A 44 7.75 -18.51 -19.83
N GLY A 45 6.85 -18.30 -20.78
CA GLY A 45 5.47 -18.79 -20.73
C GLY A 45 5.40 -20.30 -20.54
N ASN A 46 6.21 -21.08 -21.26
CA ASN A 46 6.26 -22.53 -21.12
C ASN A 46 6.66 -22.99 -19.71
N ILE A 47 7.65 -22.32 -19.09
CA ILE A 47 8.14 -22.67 -17.75
C ILE A 47 7.12 -22.24 -16.70
N LEU A 48 6.61 -21.01 -16.78
CA LEU A 48 5.79 -20.42 -15.75
C LEU A 48 4.30 -20.79 -15.84
N ALA A 49 3.81 -21.25 -16.99
CA ALA A 49 2.41 -21.67 -17.12
C ALA A 49 2.04 -22.90 -16.25
N GLY A 50 3.03 -23.66 -15.74
CA GLY A 50 2.79 -24.72 -14.78
C GLY A 50 1.77 -25.79 -15.23
N GLY A 51 1.66 -26.06 -16.55
CA GLY A 51 0.67 -27.00 -17.08
C GLY A 51 -0.78 -26.46 -17.14
N PHE A 52 -0.97 -25.15 -16.94
CA PHE A 52 -2.29 -24.53 -17.05
C PHE A 52 -2.78 -24.56 -18.51
N VAL A 53 -3.94 -25.17 -18.75
CA VAL A 53 -4.60 -25.31 -20.08
C VAL A 53 -5.96 -24.65 -20.11
N GLY A 54 -6.49 -24.24 -18.96
CA GLY A 54 -7.77 -23.54 -18.86
C GLY A 54 -9.00 -24.47 -18.77
N THR A 55 -8.83 -25.69 -18.21
CA THR A 55 -9.98 -26.57 -17.93
C THR A 55 -10.85 -25.97 -16.82
N THR A 56 -12.13 -26.35 -16.76
CA THR A 56 -13.07 -25.89 -15.71
C THR A 56 -12.56 -26.19 -14.30
N VAL A 57 -11.93 -27.33 -14.11
CA VAL A 57 -11.30 -27.72 -12.83
C VAL A 57 -10.11 -26.81 -12.51
N GLN A 58 -9.28 -26.48 -13.47
CA GLN A 58 -8.14 -25.57 -13.26
C GLN A 58 -8.62 -24.15 -12.92
N TRP A 59 -9.68 -23.65 -13.55
CA TRP A 59 -10.25 -22.34 -13.24
C TRP A 59 -10.87 -22.31 -11.82
N SER A 60 -11.61 -23.33 -11.40
CA SER A 60 -12.17 -23.40 -10.06
C SER A 60 -11.07 -23.48 -9.00
N THR A 61 -10.04 -24.28 -9.25
CA THR A 61 -8.87 -24.42 -8.37
C THR A 61 -8.07 -23.12 -8.28
N LEU A 62 -7.90 -22.39 -9.40
CA LEU A 62 -7.23 -21.09 -9.44
C LEU A 62 -7.93 -20.07 -8.55
N ARG A 63 -9.26 -19.94 -8.68
CA ARG A 63 -10.05 -19.02 -7.85
C ARG A 63 -9.91 -19.32 -6.37
N MET A 64 -9.98 -20.60 -6.00
CA MET A 64 -9.79 -21.03 -4.61
C MET A 64 -8.37 -20.69 -4.11
N ARG A 65 -7.34 -21.00 -4.90
CA ARG A 65 -5.93 -20.71 -4.54
C ARG A 65 -5.68 -19.23 -4.37
N VAL A 66 -6.14 -18.40 -5.30
CA VAL A 66 -6.01 -16.93 -5.21
C VAL A 66 -6.73 -16.42 -3.96
N GLY A 67 -7.93 -16.90 -3.66
CA GLY A 67 -8.68 -16.52 -2.46
C GLY A 67 -7.94 -16.87 -1.16
N ILE A 68 -7.42 -18.09 -1.03
CA ILE A 68 -6.66 -18.53 0.15
C ILE A 68 -5.35 -17.73 0.27
N MET A 69 -4.59 -17.61 -0.83
CA MET A 69 -3.30 -16.92 -0.80
C MET A 69 -3.43 -15.42 -0.54
N SER A 70 -4.46 -14.75 -1.06
CA SER A 70 -4.69 -13.33 -0.76
C SER A 70 -5.05 -13.11 0.72
N THR A 71 -5.84 -14.01 1.30
CA THR A 71 -6.15 -13.96 2.74
C THR A 71 -4.89 -14.18 3.59
N LEU A 72 -4.10 -15.21 3.28
CA LEU A 72 -2.83 -15.46 3.97
C LEU A 72 -1.85 -14.30 3.80
N TYR A 73 -1.72 -13.75 2.59
CA TYR A 73 -0.88 -12.59 2.33
C TYR A 73 -1.28 -11.37 3.17
N PHE A 74 -2.59 -11.12 3.32
CA PHE A 74 -3.08 -10.03 4.15
C PHE A 74 -2.67 -10.20 5.63
N PHE A 75 -2.79 -11.41 6.19
CA PHE A 75 -2.33 -11.67 7.56
C PHE A 75 -0.81 -11.54 7.70
N ILE A 76 -0.03 -12.07 6.75
CA ILE A 76 1.43 -11.91 6.74
C ILE A 76 1.80 -10.42 6.64
N TYR A 77 1.11 -9.67 5.80
CA TYR A 77 1.31 -8.23 5.65
C TYR A 77 1.11 -7.49 6.98
N ILE A 78 0.00 -7.74 7.66
CA ILE A 78 -0.27 -7.13 8.99
C ILE A 78 0.82 -7.54 9.98
N PHE A 79 1.15 -8.83 10.06
CA PHE A 79 2.19 -9.34 10.97
C PHE A 79 3.53 -8.64 10.75
N VAL A 80 3.99 -8.54 9.51
CA VAL A 80 5.27 -7.89 9.18
C VAL A 80 5.25 -6.41 9.54
N HIS A 81 4.13 -5.71 9.31
CA HIS A 81 3.99 -4.31 9.72
C HIS A 81 3.98 -4.13 11.25
N VAL A 82 3.42 -5.09 11.98
CA VAL A 82 3.51 -5.13 13.45
C VAL A 82 4.97 -5.25 13.90
N VAL A 83 5.71 -6.22 13.36
CA VAL A 83 7.13 -6.44 13.71
C VAL A 83 7.95 -5.18 13.40
N ILE A 84 7.91 -4.68 12.17
CA ILE A 84 8.69 -3.52 11.74
C ILE A 84 8.36 -2.27 12.57
N SER A 85 7.09 -2.00 12.82
CA SER A 85 6.68 -0.81 13.56
C SER A 85 7.10 -0.87 15.03
N ILE A 86 7.10 -2.04 15.63
CA ILE A 86 7.56 -2.23 17.01
C ILE A 86 9.08 -2.10 17.06
N ASP A 87 9.81 -2.84 16.25
CA ASP A 87 11.26 -2.95 16.40
C ASP A 87 12.02 -1.73 15.89
N PHE A 88 11.53 -1.06 14.85
CA PHE A 88 12.21 0.11 14.25
C PHE A 88 11.66 1.47 14.68
N SER A 89 10.62 1.53 15.51
CA SER A 89 10.07 2.80 15.96
C SER A 89 9.64 2.75 17.43
N LEU A 90 8.68 1.93 17.81
CA LEU A 90 8.07 1.95 19.12
C LEU A 90 9.08 1.60 20.23
N SER A 91 9.90 0.58 20.03
CA SER A 91 10.92 0.13 20.98
C SER A 91 12.08 1.12 21.16
N MET A 92 12.27 2.02 20.20
CA MET A 92 13.35 3.02 20.23
C MET A 92 13.02 4.22 21.12
N VAL A 93 11.75 4.43 21.49
CA VAL A 93 11.32 5.56 22.31
C VAL A 93 10.97 5.10 23.72
N PRO A 94 11.70 5.53 24.77
CA PRO A 94 11.46 5.13 26.15
C PRO A 94 10.02 5.40 26.60
N GLY A 95 9.36 4.38 27.11
CA GLY A 95 8.00 4.47 27.64
C GLY A 95 6.88 4.54 26.61
N TRP A 96 7.17 4.53 25.31
CA TRP A 96 6.10 4.49 24.31
C TRP A 96 5.45 3.10 24.27
N ARG A 97 4.16 3.07 24.61
CA ARG A 97 3.34 1.85 24.64
C ARG A 97 2.04 2.12 23.91
N ASP A 98 1.96 1.68 22.68
CA ASP A 98 0.81 1.94 21.82
C ASP A 98 0.39 0.65 21.07
N ALA A 99 -0.72 0.06 21.48
CA ALA A 99 -1.26 -1.13 20.84
C ALA A 99 -1.94 -0.83 19.48
N ILE A 100 -2.33 0.42 19.23
CA ILE A 100 -3.02 0.85 18.01
C ILE A 100 -2.00 1.18 16.90
N TYR A 101 -0.81 1.64 17.29
CA TYR A 101 0.23 2.10 16.38
C TYR A 101 0.61 1.07 15.30
N PRO A 102 0.86 -0.22 15.60
CA PRO A 102 1.23 -1.18 14.57
C PRO A 102 0.15 -1.36 13.50
N MET A 103 -1.12 -1.33 13.89
CA MET A 103 -2.24 -1.43 12.95
C MET A 103 -2.39 -0.16 12.11
N SER A 104 -2.22 1.01 12.74
CA SER A 104 -2.16 2.30 12.04
C SER A 104 -1.05 2.33 11.00
N HIS A 105 0.13 1.80 11.38
CA HIS A 105 1.27 1.67 10.48
C HIS A 105 0.96 0.79 9.25
N ALA A 106 0.31 -0.35 9.45
CA ALA A 106 -0.12 -1.24 8.37
C ALA A 106 -1.15 -0.55 7.46
N MET A 107 -2.12 0.17 8.02
CA MET A 107 -3.12 0.91 7.24
C MET A 107 -2.51 2.04 6.41
N GLY A 108 -1.52 2.75 6.95
CA GLY A 108 -0.74 3.72 6.16
C GLY A 108 -0.03 3.08 4.97
N GLY A 109 0.49 1.86 5.13
CA GLY A 109 1.07 1.09 4.04
C GLY A 109 0.04 0.70 2.97
N ILE A 110 -1.17 0.28 3.37
CA ILE A 110 -2.27 0.00 2.43
C ILE A 110 -2.66 1.28 1.67
N GLN A 111 -2.79 2.41 2.35
CA GLN A 111 -3.09 3.69 1.73
C GLN A 111 -2.03 4.07 0.68
N GLY A 112 -0.75 3.94 1.01
CA GLY A 112 0.36 4.17 0.08
C GLY A 112 0.34 3.20 -1.11
N GLY A 113 0.06 1.92 -0.87
CA GLY A 113 -0.08 0.92 -1.92
C GLY A 113 -1.22 1.23 -2.89
N VAL A 114 -2.40 1.59 -2.39
CA VAL A 114 -3.54 2.02 -3.23
C VAL A 114 -3.19 3.28 -4.03
N ALA A 115 -2.50 4.25 -3.41
CA ALA A 115 -2.04 5.45 -4.09
C ALA A 115 -1.10 5.12 -5.26
N LEU A 116 -0.11 4.26 -5.04
CA LEU A 116 0.82 3.82 -6.09
C LEU A 116 0.10 3.10 -7.22
N VAL A 117 -0.84 2.21 -6.92
CA VAL A 117 -1.64 1.52 -7.95
C VAL A 117 -2.44 2.50 -8.80
N ILE A 118 -3.05 3.52 -8.21
CA ILE A 118 -3.80 4.56 -8.96
C ILE A 118 -2.86 5.35 -9.87
N ILE A 119 -1.70 5.76 -9.35
CA ILE A 119 -0.71 6.53 -10.11
C ILE A 119 -0.19 5.70 -11.28
N LEU A 120 0.19 4.45 -11.04
CA LEU A 120 0.67 3.55 -12.10
C LEU A 120 -0.42 3.26 -13.14
N ALA A 121 -1.66 2.99 -12.72
CA ALA A 121 -2.78 2.79 -13.64
C ALA A 121 -3.02 4.02 -14.52
N TRP A 122 -2.90 5.22 -13.96
CA TRP A 122 -3.04 6.46 -14.71
C TRP A 122 -1.91 6.65 -15.75
N ILE A 123 -0.64 6.39 -15.33
CA ILE A 123 0.53 6.46 -16.22
C ILE A 123 0.40 5.46 -17.38
N VAL A 124 0.10 4.21 -17.05
CA VAL A 124 -0.07 3.13 -18.03
C VAL A 124 -1.22 3.44 -19.01
N ARG A 125 -2.35 3.95 -18.49
CA ARG A 125 -3.46 4.38 -19.30
C ARG A 125 -3.07 5.47 -20.31
N LYS A 126 -2.40 6.53 -19.80
CA LYS A 126 -2.11 7.74 -20.58
C LYS A 126 -0.98 7.55 -21.59
N TYR A 127 0.07 6.83 -21.21
CA TYR A 127 1.28 6.68 -22.03
C TYR A 127 1.42 5.31 -22.68
N GLY A 128 0.68 4.31 -22.22
CA GLY A 128 0.70 2.95 -22.76
C GLY A 128 -0.39 2.65 -23.77
N ASN A 129 -1.31 3.58 -24.05
CA ASN A 129 -2.49 3.39 -24.89
C ASN A 129 -3.45 2.29 -24.37
N TYR A 130 -3.57 2.15 -23.04
CA TYR A 130 -4.46 1.17 -22.39
C TYR A 130 -5.84 1.77 -22.04
N GLU A 131 -6.31 2.76 -22.77
CA GLU A 131 -7.57 3.48 -22.47
C GLU A 131 -8.80 2.57 -22.48
N ASN A 132 -8.82 1.59 -23.39
CA ASN A 132 -9.92 0.65 -23.52
C ASN A 132 -9.98 -0.38 -22.37
N TYR A 133 -8.86 -0.64 -21.72
CA TYR A 133 -8.76 -1.65 -20.64
C TYR A 133 -8.90 -1.03 -19.27
N LEU A 134 -8.28 0.13 -19.05
CA LEU A 134 -8.35 0.89 -17.80
C LEU A 134 -9.44 1.97 -17.89
N ASN A 135 -10.69 1.56 -17.83
CA ASN A 135 -11.83 2.46 -17.96
C ASN A 135 -12.09 3.27 -16.66
N ILE A 136 -13.03 4.21 -16.71
CA ILE A 136 -13.39 5.08 -15.60
C ILE A 136 -13.84 4.31 -14.34
N ASN A 137 -14.43 3.12 -14.49
CA ASN A 137 -14.92 2.32 -13.38
C ASN A 137 -13.79 1.79 -12.49
N VAL A 138 -12.62 1.49 -13.09
CA VAL A 138 -11.42 1.10 -12.34
C VAL A 138 -10.98 2.25 -11.44
N PHE A 139 -10.88 3.46 -11.98
CA PHE A 139 -10.50 4.64 -11.21
C PHE A 139 -11.55 5.00 -10.16
N TRP A 140 -12.83 4.83 -10.46
CA TRP A 140 -13.89 5.03 -9.49
C TRP A 140 -13.83 4.05 -8.32
N ALA A 141 -13.57 2.76 -8.60
CA ALA A 141 -13.41 1.74 -7.56
C ALA A 141 -12.18 2.02 -6.69
N LEU A 142 -11.03 2.31 -7.31
CA LEU A 142 -9.80 2.65 -6.60
C LEU A 142 -9.93 3.97 -5.83
N GLY A 143 -10.62 4.97 -6.38
CA GLY A 143 -10.88 6.23 -5.70
C GLY A 143 -11.76 6.06 -4.44
N ARG A 144 -12.71 5.12 -4.45
CA ARG A 144 -13.49 4.76 -3.25
C ARG A 144 -12.62 4.06 -2.20
N LEU A 145 -11.75 3.15 -2.65
CA LEU A 145 -10.81 2.49 -1.76
C LEU A 145 -9.84 3.49 -1.12
N MET A 146 -9.31 4.43 -1.90
CA MET A 146 -8.46 5.52 -1.40
C MET A 146 -9.20 6.38 -0.37
N PHE A 147 -10.45 6.73 -0.63
CA PHE A 147 -11.28 7.47 0.31
C PHE A 147 -11.49 6.69 1.62
N ALA A 148 -11.78 5.39 1.53
CA ALA A 148 -11.95 4.54 2.70
C ALA A 148 -10.67 4.41 3.53
N THR A 149 -9.50 4.25 2.89
CA THR A 149 -8.20 4.17 3.60
C THR A 149 -7.85 5.48 4.30
N SER A 150 -8.21 6.64 3.73
CA SER A 150 -8.04 7.94 4.38
C SER A 150 -8.92 8.08 5.63
N LEU A 151 -10.16 7.57 5.61
CA LEU A 151 -11.02 7.51 6.79
C LEU A 151 -10.50 6.53 7.85
N MET A 152 -9.92 5.41 7.45
CA MET A 152 -9.30 4.48 8.38
C MET A 152 -8.06 5.08 9.05
N TRP A 153 -7.29 5.89 8.34
CA TRP A 153 -6.15 6.59 8.91
C TRP A 153 -6.57 7.52 10.07
N ILE A 154 -7.57 8.37 9.87
CA ILE A 154 -8.04 9.26 10.94
C ILE A 154 -8.69 8.48 12.09
N TYR A 155 -9.36 7.37 11.81
CA TYR A 155 -9.92 6.50 12.84
C TYR A 155 -8.83 5.98 13.79
N PHE A 156 -7.75 5.42 13.25
CA PHE A 156 -6.65 4.92 14.07
C PHE A 156 -5.92 6.05 14.81
N PHE A 157 -5.66 7.16 14.13
CA PHE A 157 -5.04 8.33 14.75
C PHE A 157 -5.88 8.85 15.92
N TYR A 158 -7.18 9.06 15.70
CA TYR A 158 -8.09 9.56 16.72
C TYR A 158 -8.23 8.58 17.89
N SER A 159 -8.31 7.29 17.61
CA SER A 159 -8.40 6.24 18.64
C SER A 159 -7.15 6.22 19.54
N ALA A 160 -5.95 6.32 18.96
CA ALA A 160 -4.72 6.43 19.73
C ALA A 160 -4.68 7.74 20.53
N PHE A 161 -4.97 8.87 19.85
CA PHE A 161 -4.92 10.19 20.48
C PHE A 161 -5.84 10.29 21.71
N ILE A 162 -7.08 9.76 21.62
CA ILE A 162 -8.05 9.86 22.73
C ILE A 162 -7.59 9.07 23.95
N VAL A 163 -6.98 7.90 23.75
CA VAL A 163 -6.44 7.07 24.85
C VAL A 163 -5.36 7.84 25.60
N PHE A 164 -4.44 8.47 24.89
CA PHE A 164 -3.34 9.23 25.50
C PHE A 164 -3.79 10.57 26.06
N TRP A 165 -4.77 11.21 25.43
CA TRP A 165 -5.37 12.44 25.92
C TRP A 165 -6.04 12.27 27.30
N TYR A 166 -6.72 11.15 27.52
CA TYR A 166 -7.34 10.84 28.80
C TYR A 166 -6.35 10.23 29.80
N GLY A 167 -5.39 9.43 29.36
CA GLY A 167 -4.40 8.76 30.21
C GLY A 167 -3.48 9.74 30.93
N LYS A 168 -2.98 10.75 30.24
CA LYS A 168 -2.11 11.83 30.75
C LYS A 168 -0.95 11.34 31.63
N SER A 169 -0.44 10.13 31.37
CA SER A 169 0.75 9.68 32.08
C SER A 169 1.98 10.50 31.63
N MET A 170 2.98 10.63 32.49
CA MET A 170 4.23 11.33 32.12
C MET A 170 4.87 10.72 30.87
N THR A 171 4.81 9.41 30.76
CA THR A 171 5.31 8.70 29.59
C THR A 171 4.56 9.07 28.34
N ASP A 172 3.22 9.16 28.41
CA ASP A 172 2.38 9.46 27.24
C ASP A 172 2.56 10.91 26.77
N VAL A 173 2.73 11.84 27.70
CA VAL A 173 2.99 13.26 27.35
C VAL A 173 4.34 13.41 26.67
N ALA A 174 5.38 12.72 27.13
CA ALA A 174 6.72 12.85 26.58
C ALA A 174 6.81 12.39 25.12
N TRP A 175 6.21 11.24 24.75
CA TRP A 175 6.23 10.81 23.35
C TRP A 175 5.23 11.57 22.47
N LEU A 176 4.11 12.07 23.02
CA LEU A 176 3.23 13.01 22.30
C LEU A 176 3.97 14.31 21.95
N ASP A 177 4.78 14.82 22.87
CA ASP A 177 5.59 16.00 22.62
C ASP A 177 6.66 15.72 21.55
N LEU A 178 7.25 14.53 21.56
CA LEU A 178 8.19 14.12 20.52
C LEU A 178 7.55 14.06 19.12
N LEU A 179 6.39 13.40 18.99
CA LEU A 179 5.79 13.07 17.70
C LEU A 179 4.78 14.10 17.17
N ILE A 180 4.21 14.95 18.03
CA ILE A 180 3.09 15.82 17.66
C ILE A 180 3.36 17.29 17.99
N ARG A 181 3.88 17.62 19.17
CA ARG A 181 3.99 19.01 19.64
C ARG A 181 5.37 19.60 19.48
N GLY A 182 6.40 18.79 19.60
CA GLY A 182 7.80 19.23 19.59
C GLY A 182 8.35 19.44 18.19
N PRO A 183 9.55 18.94 17.92
CA PRO A 183 10.26 19.16 16.66
C PRO A 183 9.49 18.68 15.44
N MET A 184 8.62 17.67 15.59
CA MET A 184 7.83 17.07 14.50
C MET A 184 6.46 17.71 14.29
N MET A 185 6.12 18.81 14.96
CA MET A 185 4.81 19.46 14.84
C MET A 185 4.44 19.81 13.38
N TYR A 186 5.36 20.39 12.63
CA TYR A 186 5.10 20.74 11.23
C TYR A 186 4.93 19.51 10.35
N VAL A 187 5.76 18.49 10.56
CA VAL A 187 5.67 17.21 9.82
C VAL A 187 4.35 16.50 10.15
N PHE A 188 3.92 16.54 11.41
CA PHE A 188 2.61 16.05 11.84
C PHE A 188 1.45 16.76 11.13
N ILE A 189 1.48 18.09 11.08
CA ILE A 189 0.43 18.88 10.40
C ILE A 189 0.39 18.53 8.91
N LEU A 190 1.54 18.42 8.25
CA LEU A 190 1.63 18.01 6.84
C LEU A 190 1.13 16.56 6.67
N GLY A 191 1.52 15.65 7.54
CA GLY A 191 1.04 14.27 7.52
C GLY A 191 -0.48 14.18 7.63
N MET A 192 -1.08 14.88 8.60
CA MET A 192 -2.53 14.93 8.81
C MET A 192 -3.25 15.58 7.61
N LEU A 193 -2.71 16.67 7.10
CA LEU A 193 -3.26 17.40 5.96
C LEU A 193 -3.31 16.51 4.70
N PHE A 194 -2.18 15.86 4.38
CA PHE A 194 -2.03 15.08 3.15
C PHE A 194 -2.53 13.63 3.27
N SER A 195 -2.51 13.00 4.45
CA SER A 195 -3.05 11.63 4.62
C SER A 195 -4.56 11.59 4.75
N PHE A 196 -5.16 12.63 5.34
CA PHE A 196 -6.59 12.63 5.65
C PHE A 196 -7.34 13.83 5.08
N ILE A 197 -7.02 15.07 5.50
CA ILE A 197 -7.87 16.25 5.26
C ILE A 197 -8.07 16.49 3.76
N LEU A 198 -6.98 16.60 3.00
CA LEU A 198 -7.05 16.87 1.57
C LEU A 198 -7.61 15.70 0.75
N PRO A 199 -7.16 14.43 0.94
CA PRO A 199 -7.75 13.29 0.24
C PRO A 199 -9.24 13.12 0.56
N TRP A 200 -9.63 13.28 1.82
CA TRP A 200 -11.02 13.20 2.23
C TRP A 200 -11.85 14.28 1.57
N TRP A 201 -11.46 15.55 1.69
CA TRP A 201 -12.17 16.68 1.10
C TRP A 201 -12.25 16.60 -0.42
N TRP A 202 -11.17 16.16 -1.09
CA TRP A 202 -11.12 16.00 -2.53
C TRP A 202 -11.97 14.83 -3.02
N LEU A 203 -11.88 13.69 -2.36
CA LEU A 203 -12.55 12.46 -2.80
C LEU A 203 -13.99 12.31 -2.27
N ILE A 204 -14.49 13.17 -1.38
CA ILE A 204 -15.88 13.10 -0.92
C ILE A 204 -16.88 13.34 -2.06
N TRP A 205 -16.50 14.12 -3.05
CA TRP A 205 -17.34 14.46 -4.18
C TRP A 205 -17.42 13.33 -5.19
N ASN A 206 -18.63 12.85 -5.46
CA ASN A 206 -18.83 11.74 -6.41
C ASN A 206 -18.34 12.09 -7.83
N LYS A 207 -18.49 13.33 -8.27
CA LYS A 207 -17.99 13.80 -9.56
C LYS A 207 -16.45 13.64 -9.70
N VAL A 208 -15.73 13.91 -8.62
CA VAL A 208 -14.27 13.77 -8.57
C VAL A 208 -13.87 12.30 -8.60
N ARG A 209 -14.49 11.46 -7.76
CA ARG A 209 -14.22 10.02 -7.77
C ARG A 209 -14.59 9.35 -9.10
N ASN A 210 -15.66 9.82 -9.74
CA ASN A 210 -16.11 9.31 -11.04
C ASN A 210 -15.42 10.05 -12.21
N SER A 211 -14.12 10.22 -12.09
CA SER A 211 -13.24 10.78 -13.13
C SER A 211 -11.92 10.03 -13.12
N ILE A 212 -11.11 10.17 -14.16
CA ILE A 212 -9.78 9.55 -14.25
C ILE A 212 -8.77 10.36 -13.46
N ASN A 213 -8.80 11.68 -13.57
CA ASN A 213 -7.84 12.57 -12.93
C ASN A 213 -8.12 12.81 -11.44
N GLY A 214 -9.37 12.69 -10.99
CA GLY A 214 -9.75 12.91 -9.60
C GLY A 214 -9.07 11.95 -8.64
N PRO A 215 -9.22 10.62 -8.82
CA PRO A 215 -8.49 9.64 -8.04
C PRO A 215 -6.97 9.76 -8.14
N PHE A 216 -6.42 10.09 -9.32
CA PHE A 216 -4.99 10.30 -9.51
C PHE A 216 -4.46 11.46 -8.65
N ILE A 217 -5.10 12.62 -8.66
CA ILE A 217 -4.71 13.76 -7.82
C ILE A 217 -4.82 13.38 -6.34
N GLY A 218 -5.94 12.74 -5.93
CA GLY A 218 -6.11 12.24 -4.56
C GLY A 218 -5.02 11.26 -4.14
N ALA A 219 -4.58 10.40 -5.05
CA ALA A 219 -3.50 9.44 -4.80
C ALA A 219 -2.13 10.13 -4.64
N CYS A 220 -1.81 11.12 -5.47
CA CYS A 220 -0.58 11.91 -5.31
C CYS A 220 -0.54 12.63 -3.95
N ILE A 221 -1.66 13.22 -3.54
CA ILE A 221 -1.80 13.88 -2.25
C ILE A 221 -1.60 12.88 -1.12
N ALA A 222 -2.31 11.73 -1.14
CA ALA A 222 -2.22 10.73 -0.10
C ALA A 222 -0.82 10.09 0.00
N LEU A 223 -0.12 9.90 -1.11
CA LEU A 223 1.25 9.38 -1.11
C LEU A 223 2.22 10.31 -0.40
N LEU A 224 2.09 11.63 -0.61
CA LEU A 224 2.84 12.63 0.16
C LEU A 224 2.50 12.56 1.65
N GLY A 225 1.23 12.36 2.00
CA GLY A 225 0.81 12.18 3.39
C GLY A 225 1.47 10.97 4.06
N VAL A 226 1.45 9.83 3.39
CA VAL A 226 2.13 8.61 3.88
C VAL A 226 3.63 8.86 4.06
N PHE A 227 4.27 9.60 3.16
CA PHE A 227 5.68 9.96 3.28
C PHE A 227 5.95 10.81 4.53
N PHE A 228 5.21 11.89 4.76
CA PHE A 228 5.36 12.72 5.96
C PHE A 228 5.06 11.94 7.24
N GLU A 229 4.07 11.05 7.21
CA GLU A 229 3.77 10.19 8.34
C GLU A 229 4.93 9.25 8.69
N ARG A 230 5.63 8.70 7.69
CA ARG A 230 6.83 7.88 7.92
C ARG A 230 7.97 8.70 8.52
N ILE A 231 8.22 9.90 8.02
CA ILE A 231 9.22 10.80 8.60
C ILE A 231 8.89 11.06 10.06
N ARG A 232 7.65 11.42 10.37
CA ARG A 232 7.19 11.71 11.73
C ARG A 232 7.40 10.56 12.71
N LEU A 233 7.24 9.33 12.25
CA LEU A 233 7.32 8.15 13.11
C LEU A 233 8.76 7.66 13.30
N TYR A 234 9.56 7.66 12.26
CA TYR A 234 10.88 7.04 12.29
C TYR A 234 12.00 8.02 12.65
N VAL A 235 12.03 9.22 12.07
CA VAL A 235 13.12 10.17 12.31
C VAL A 235 13.27 10.51 13.81
N PRO A 236 12.21 10.89 14.56
CA PRO A 236 12.36 11.19 15.96
C PRO A 236 12.69 9.95 16.80
N ALA A 237 12.18 8.77 16.46
CA ALA A 237 12.51 7.55 17.17
C ALA A 237 14.01 7.22 17.08
N TRP A 238 14.60 7.40 15.90
CA TRP A 238 16.05 7.22 15.70
C TRP A 238 16.91 8.38 16.17
N SER A 239 16.32 9.51 16.56
CA SER A 239 17.01 10.65 17.17
C SER A 239 17.19 10.50 18.69
N VAL A 240 16.54 9.52 19.31
CA VAL A 240 16.69 9.24 20.75
C VAL A 240 18.09 8.69 21.03
N ASP A 241 18.77 9.24 22.07
CA ASP A 241 20.08 8.72 22.47
C ASP A 241 19.97 7.23 22.85
N PRO A 242 20.77 6.34 22.24
CA PRO A 242 20.77 4.91 22.55
C PRO A 242 20.91 4.57 24.05
N LYS A 243 21.54 5.44 24.83
CA LYS A 243 21.67 5.28 26.28
C LYS A 243 20.34 5.39 27.03
N LEU A 244 19.37 6.11 26.46
CA LEU A 244 18.06 6.36 27.06
C LEU A 244 17.01 5.32 26.67
N ILE A 245 17.27 4.46 25.69
CA ILE A 245 16.26 3.53 25.14
C ILE A 245 15.67 2.60 26.22
N HIS A 246 16.47 2.26 27.25
CA HIS A 246 16.03 1.40 28.34
C HIS A 246 15.44 2.14 29.54
N ASP A 247 15.31 3.48 29.44
CA ASP A 247 14.70 4.28 30.51
C ASP A 247 13.18 4.07 30.54
N LYS A 248 12.58 4.41 31.69
CA LYS A 248 11.12 4.24 31.86
C LYS A 248 10.28 5.25 31.08
N TRP A 249 10.86 6.41 30.77
CA TRP A 249 10.24 7.47 29.97
C TRP A 249 11.31 8.30 29.27
N LEU A 250 10.90 9.02 28.23
CA LEU A 250 11.75 9.98 27.55
C LEU A 250 11.94 11.22 28.42
N SER A 251 13.10 11.37 29.03
CA SER A 251 13.41 12.49 29.96
C SER A 251 13.77 13.78 29.20
N VAL A 252 14.32 13.67 28.00
CA VAL A 252 14.73 14.79 27.15
C VAL A 252 14.21 14.55 25.73
N ILE A 253 13.52 15.53 25.18
CA ILE A 253 13.10 15.49 23.77
C ILE A 253 14.32 15.77 22.91
N PRO A 254 14.75 14.83 22.04
CA PRO A 254 15.90 15.02 21.19
C PRO A 254 15.65 16.11 20.15
N GLU A 255 16.73 16.77 19.73
CA GLU A 255 16.68 17.67 18.57
C GLU A 255 16.38 16.88 17.30
N THR A 256 15.65 17.52 16.38
CA THR A 256 15.30 16.90 15.10
C THR A 256 16.55 16.79 14.21
N LEU A 257 16.81 15.59 13.74
CA LEU A 257 17.78 15.38 12.67
C LEU A 257 17.18 15.88 11.34
N TYR A 258 17.91 16.74 10.67
CA TYR A 258 17.54 17.19 9.33
C TYR A 258 18.17 16.27 8.28
N PRO A 259 17.48 16.00 7.16
CA PRO A 259 18.00 15.12 6.12
C PRO A 259 19.27 15.73 5.50
N ASP A 260 20.29 14.91 5.37
CA ASP A 260 21.50 15.24 4.63
C ASP A 260 21.38 14.85 3.15
N ILE A 261 22.44 15.09 2.37
CA ILE A 261 22.45 14.75 0.94
C ILE A 261 22.34 13.24 0.71
N TRP A 262 22.85 12.41 1.64
CA TRP A 262 22.82 10.96 1.53
C TRP A 262 21.42 10.41 1.75
N ASP A 263 20.67 10.99 2.67
CA ASP A 263 19.26 10.66 2.89
C ASP A 263 18.43 10.93 1.63
N ILE A 264 18.63 12.10 1.01
CA ILE A 264 17.95 12.48 -0.22
C ILE A 264 18.29 11.52 -1.36
N LEU A 265 19.60 11.23 -1.53
CA LEU A 265 20.05 10.29 -2.56
C LEU A 265 19.51 8.87 -2.34
N THR A 266 19.40 8.43 -1.09
CA THR A 266 18.82 7.13 -0.74
C THR A 266 17.33 7.07 -1.11
N ILE A 267 16.57 8.12 -0.82
CA ILE A 267 15.15 8.20 -1.18
C ILE A 267 14.98 8.18 -2.71
N VAL A 268 15.72 9.03 -3.43
CA VAL A 268 15.64 9.10 -4.89
C VAL A 268 16.13 7.81 -5.54
N GLY A 269 17.22 7.23 -5.03
CA GLY A 269 17.78 5.95 -5.51
C GLY A 269 16.81 4.80 -5.31
N SER A 270 16.16 4.72 -4.14
CA SER A 270 15.15 3.69 -3.84
C SER A 270 13.93 3.82 -4.76
N ALA A 271 13.42 5.04 -4.95
CA ALA A 271 12.33 5.30 -5.90
C ALA A 271 12.73 4.91 -7.34
N GLY A 272 13.94 5.26 -7.76
CA GLY A 272 14.49 4.88 -9.07
C GLY A 272 14.62 3.36 -9.23
N ALA A 273 15.05 2.64 -8.20
CA ALA A 273 15.13 1.19 -8.21
C ALA A 273 13.75 0.53 -8.41
N VAL A 274 12.72 1.02 -7.72
CA VAL A 274 11.33 0.55 -7.90
C VAL A 274 10.85 0.75 -9.34
N VAL A 275 11.09 1.94 -9.91
CA VAL A 275 10.73 2.24 -11.31
C VAL A 275 11.49 1.32 -12.29
N LEU A 276 12.78 1.08 -12.06
CA LEU A 276 13.58 0.18 -12.89
C LEU A 276 13.05 -1.25 -12.86
N VAL A 277 12.71 -1.76 -11.68
CA VAL A 277 12.12 -3.10 -11.51
C VAL A 277 10.77 -3.18 -12.24
N LEU A 278 9.90 -2.18 -12.09
CA LEU A 278 8.63 -2.12 -12.80
C LEU A 278 8.82 -2.15 -14.32
N ILE A 279 9.69 -1.31 -14.87
CA ILE A 279 9.96 -1.28 -16.33
C ILE A 279 10.51 -2.64 -16.81
N THR A 280 11.35 -3.28 -16.02
CA THR A 280 11.94 -4.58 -16.38
C THR A 280 10.87 -5.67 -16.38
N ILE A 281 10.04 -5.73 -15.35
CA ILE A 281 8.97 -6.73 -15.22
C ILE A 281 7.95 -6.55 -16.36
N THR A 282 7.56 -5.32 -16.68
CA THR A 282 6.57 -5.06 -17.74
C THR A 282 7.05 -5.44 -19.15
N ARG A 283 8.36 -5.56 -19.36
CA ARG A 283 8.91 -6.12 -20.60
C ARG A 283 8.80 -7.63 -20.68
N LEU A 284 8.70 -8.32 -19.57
CA LEU A 284 8.66 -9.78 -19.49
C LEU A 284 7.24 -10.32 -19.35
N ILE A 285 6.41 -9.65 -18.56
CA ILE A 285 5.07 -10.09 -18.16
C ILE A 285 4.05 -9.01 -18.57
N PRO A 286 2.81 -9.36 -18.96
CA PRO A 286 1.75 -8.39 -19.21
C PRO A 286 1.50 -7.51 -17.99
N ILE A 287 1.36 -6.20 -18.19
CA ILE A 287 1.08 -5.23 -17.11
C ILE A 287 -0.32 -5.42 -16.52
N ILE A 288 -1.27 -5.84 -17.34
CA ILE A 288 -2.67 -6.04 -16.98
C ILE A 288 -2.99 -7.51 -17.22
N GLY A 289 -3.63 -8.16 -16.25
CA GLY A 289 -4.11 -9.52 -16.39
C GLY A 289 -5.11 -9.62 -17.53
N VAL A 290 -4.72 -10.27 -18.63
CA VAL A 290 -5.54 -10.37 -19.83
C VAL A 290 -6.83 -11.13 -19.55
N TRP A 291 -6.74 -12.20 -18.75
CA TRP A 291 -7.91 -13.02 -18.40
C TRP A 291 -8.90 -12.25 -17.50
N GLU A 292 -8.44 -11.37 -16.63
CA GLU A 292 -9.30 -10.53 -15.78
C GLU A 292 -10.08 -9.53 -16.60
N VAL A 293 -9.44 -8.91 -17.61
CA VAL A 293 -10.09 -8.00 -18.54
C VAL A 293 -11.12 -8.73 -19.39
N GLN A 294 -10.79 -9.93 -19.89
CA GLN A 294 -11.72 -10.76 -20.65
C GLN A 294 -12.93 -11.16 -19.80
N GLN A 295 -12.71 -11.62 -18.58
CA GLN A 295 -13.77 -11.98 -17.66
C GLN A 295 -14.65 -10.76 -17.32
N PHE A 296 -14.04 -9.61 -17.04
CA PHE A 296 -14.79 -8.38 -16.80
C PHE A 296 -15.68 -8.01 -17.99
N ASN A 297 -15.16 -8.05 -19.20
CA ASN A 297 -15.91 -7.72 -20.41
C ASN A 297 -17.06 -8.70 -20.70
N LEU A 298 -16.87 -9.98 -20.38
CA LEU A 298 -17.91 -11.00 -20.51
C LEU A 298 -19.04 -10.84 -19.50
N LEU A 299 -18.71 -10.42 -18.26
CA LEU A 299 -19.66 -10.30 -17.17
C LEU A 299 -20.28 -8.90 -17.04
N ALA A 300 -19.68 -7.90 -17.67
CA ALA A 300 -20.11 -6.52 -17.60
C ALA A 300 -21.28 -6.27 -18.54
N THR A 301 -22.48 -6.10 -17.99
CA THR A 301 -23.67 -5.72 -18.77
C THR A 301 -24.04 -4.28 -18.47
N PRO A 302 -24.23 -3.41 -19.50
CA PRO A 302 -24.71 -2.06 -19.28
C PRO A 302 -26.16 -2.09 -18.80
N MET A 303 -26.45 -1.45 -17.70
CA MET A 303 -27.81 -1.29 -17.17
C MET A 303 -28.16 0.17 -16.99
N LYS A 304 -29.42 0.50 -17.31
CA LYS A 304 -29.98 1.82 -17.04
C LYS A 304 -30.71 1.75 -15.69
N TYR A 305 -30.24 2.51 -14.72
CA TYR A 305 -30.95 2.76 -13.48
C TYR A 305 -31.84 4.02 -13.66
N ILE A 306 -32.83 4.20 -12.81
CA ILE A 306 -33.84 5.26 -12.96
C ILE A 306 -33.25 6.65 -13.28
N LYS A 307 -32.09 7.01 -12.73
CA LYS A 307 -31.42 8.30 -12.94
C LYS A 307 -29.92 8.18 -13.34
N ALA A 308 -29.41 6.99 -13.60
CA ALA A 308 -28.00 6.78 -13.93
C ALA A 308 -27.80 5.61 -14.88
N HIS A 309 -26.76 5.69 -15.68
CA HIS A 309 -26.23 4.54 -16.45
C HIS A 309 -25.12 3.90 -15.63
N GLY A 310 -25.17 2.61 -15.43
CA GLY A 310 -24.16 1.84 -14.70
C GLY A 310 -23.84 0.52 -15.41
N ILE A 311 -22.76 -0.11 -14.97
CA ILE A 311 -22.41 -1.45 -15.42
C ILE A 311 -22.72 -2.42 -14.27
N ARG A 312 -23.54 -3.43 -14.56
CA ARG A 312 -23.74 -4.56 -13.67
C ARG A 312 -22.72 -5.63 -14.03
N VAL A 313 -21.95 -6.07 -13.05
CA VAL A 313 -21.11 -7.26 -13.20
C VAL A 313 -21.89 -8.44 -12.63
N ALA A 314 -22.30 -9.36 -13.49
CA ALA A 314 -22.94 -10.60 -13.06
C ALA A 314 -21.87 -11.53 -12.47
N LYS A 315 -22.19 -12.20 -11.33
CA LYS A 315 -21.34 -13.31 -10.89
C LYS A 315 -21.56 -14.48 -11.87
N PRO A 316 -20.49 -15.18 -12.30
CA PRO A 316 -20.68 -16.46 -12.96
C PRO A 316 -21.30 -17.42 -11.94
N ASP A 317 -22.32 -18.15 -12.37
CA ASP A 317 -22.93 -19.23 -11.59
C ASP A 317 -21.93 -20.34 -11.27
#